data_030dc79637e33253b9c45019d0d70ff1
#
_entry.id   030dc79637e33253b9c45019d0d70ff1
#
_cell.length_a   1.000
_cell.length_b   1.000
_cell.length_c   1.000
_cell.angle_alpha   90.00
_cell.angle_beta   90.00
_cell.angle_gamma   90.00
#
_symmetry.space_group_name_H-M   'P 1'
#
loop_
_entity.id
_entity.type
_entity.pdbx_description
1 polymer ?
#
loop_
_entity_poly.entity_id
_entity_poly.type
_entity_poly.pdbx_seq_one_letter_code
_entity_poly.pdbx_strand_id
1 'polypeptide(L)'
;MQRLLFIYFRGMQIDLRSDTFTKPTKAMLDVMTKANVGDDVFGEDPSVNELESRAASLFGMEAGLYSPSGTMSNQIAIKAHTQPGDEVICEFTSHVYQYEGGGIAFNSGASVQLIQGNLGKITAAQVVAAVNPDDVHKPHTSLVSLENTANRGGGSCYDIKEIERIRAVCSENKLNLHLDGARLFNALVAKNESPKAYGKLFDSISVCLNKGLGCPMGSILLGKKDYIKKARRIRKVFGGGMRQAGYMAATGLYALEHHIDRLKEDHDHAKKIAGELCQKKFIGEILPVETNIVIFEVKDSKTPAQFVNDLKKENILALTMSPTQVRMVLHLDVTKEMVERVRKVIKAMD
;
A
#
# COMPACT_ATOMS: atom_id res chain seq x y z
N MET A 1 -30.57 2.98 26.88
CA MET A 1 -29.68 3.31 25.74
C MET A 1 -28.43 2.44 25.70
N GLN A 2 -27.64 2.28 26.77
CA GLN A 2 -26.43 1.41 26.77
C GLN A 2 -26.72 -0.08 26.50
N ARG A 3 -27.82 -0.66 26.99
CA ARG A 3 -28.20 -2.06 26.71
C ARG A 3 -28.63 -2.32 25.27
N LEU A 4 -29.29 -1.39 24.60
CA LEU A 4 -29.68 -1.48 23.19
C LEU A 4 -28.45 -1.38 22.25
N LEU A 5 -27.50 -0.51 22.54
CA LEU A 5 -26.22 -0.48 21.83
C LEU A 5 -25.46 -1.81 21.95
N PHE A 6 -25.46 -2.43 23.12
CA PHE A 6 -24.77 -3.70 23.38
C PHE A 6 -25.39 -4.88 22.58
N ILE A 7 -26.71 -4.86 22.38
CA ILE A 7 -27.43 -5.89 21.59
C ILE A 7 -27.21 -5.68 20.09
N TYR A 8 -27.18 -4.44 19.62
CA TYR A 8 -26.95 -4.11 18.21
C TYR A 8 -25.58 -4.59 17.71
N PHE A 9 -24.52 -4.53 18.56
CA PHE A 9 -23.17 -4.94 18.20
C PHE A 9 -22.86 -6.44 18.37
N ARG A 10 -23.76 -7.23 19.00
CA ARG A 10 -23.54 -8.70 19.17
C ARG A 10 -23.51 -9.48 17.87
N GLY A 11 -24.03 -8.92 16.75
CA GLY A 11 -24.00 -9.54 15.42
C GLY A 11 -23.02 -8.90 14.43
N MET A 12 -22.41 -7.75 14.75
CA MET A 12 -21.55 -7.01 13.83
C MET A 12 -20.10 -7.46 13.95
N GLN A 13 -19.56 -8.00 12.88
CA GLN A 13 -18.14 -8.38 12.78
C GLN A 13 -17.28 -7.14 12.53
N ILE A 14 -16.19 -6.99 13.29
CA ILE A 14 -15.18 -5.95 13.13
C ILE A 14 -13.95 -6.61 12.49
N ASP A 15 -13.64 -6.25 11.26
CA ASP A 15 -12.52 -6.85 10.52
C ASP A 15 -11.32 -5.92 10.52
N LEU A 16 -10.29 -6.26 11.32
CA LEU A 16 -9.02 -5.54 11.41
C LEU A 16 -7.86 -6.30 10.74
N ARG A 17 -8.14 -7.29 9.90
CA ARG A 17 -7.10 -8.09 9.26
C ARG A 17 -6.30 -7.31 8.22
N SER A 18 -6.99 -6.52 7.41
CA SER A 18 -6.38 -5.72 6.35
C SER A 18 -7.36 -4.68 5.81
N ASP A 19 -6.85 -3.55 5.34
CA ASP A 19 -7.62 -2.56 4.59
C ASP A 19 -8.05 -3.06 3.19
N THR A 20 -7.55 -4.20 2.74
CA THR A 20 -8.01 -4.89 1.52
C THR A 20 -9.39 -5.53 1.68
N PHE A 21 -9.94 -5.62 2.89
CA PHE A 21 -11.31 -6.06 3.17
C PHE A 21 -12.33 -4.91 3.11
N THR A 22 -11.88 -3.68 2.94
CA THR A 22 -12.74 -2.50 2.80
C THR A 22 -13.71 -2.67 1.65
N LYS A 23 -14.96 -2.36 1.90
CA LYS A 23 -16.03 -2.41 0.89
C LYS A 23 -16.30 -1.01 0.35
N PRO A 24 -16.70 -0.88 -0.92
CA PRO A 24 -17.08 0.41 -1.47
C PRO A 24 -18.31 0.97 -0.74
N THR A 25 -18.28 2.28 -0.50
CA THR A 25 -19.45 2.98 0.10
C THR A 25 -20.64 2.99 -0.87
N LYS A 26 -21.84 3.25 -0.33
CA LYS A 26 -23.03 3.43 -1.18
C LYS A 26 -22.81 4.53 -2.25
N ALA A 27 -22.17 5.65 -1.89
CA ALA A 27 -21.88 6.71 -2.84
C ALA A 27 -20.93 6.25 -3.96
N MET A 28 -19.92 5.42 -3.65
CA MET A 28 -19.05 4.81 -4.67
C MET A 28 -19.84 3.88 -5.60
N LEU A 29 -20.75 3.07 -5.06
CA LEU A 29 -21.62 2.20 -5.88
C LEU A 29 -22.56 3.02 -6.77
N ASP A 30 -23.09 4.14 -6.27
CA ASP A 30 -23.95 5.03 -7.02
C ASP A 30 -23.21 5.71 -8.19
N VAL A 31 -21.96 6.17 -8.00
CA VAL A 31 -21.15 6.72 -9.11
C VAL A 31 -20.69 5.63 -10.09
N MET A 32 -20.41 4.43 -9.61
CA MET A 32 -20.08 3.29 -10.45
C MET A 32 -21.21 2.97 -11.44
N THR A 33 -22.46 2.91 -10.98
CA THR A 33 -23.61 2.59 -11.85
C THR A 33 -23.94 3.71 -12.85
N LYS A 34 -23.45 4.93 -12.63
CA LYS A 34 -23.65 6.10 -13.50
C LYS A 34 -22.42 6.43 -14.36
N ALA A 35 -21.37 5.60 -14.29
CA ALA A 35 -20.12 5.87 -14.99
C ALA A 35 -20.33 5.91 -16.50
N ASN A 36 -19.71 6.90 -17.15
CA ASN A 36 -19.59 6.91 -18.60
C ASN A 36 -18.43 5.99 -19.00
N VAL A 37 -18.70 4.98 -19.83
CA VAL A 37 -17.76 3.93 -20.15
C VAL A 37 -17.55 3.76 -21.65
N GLY A 38 -16.40 3.23 -22.02
CA GLY A 38 -16.01 2.87 -23.38
C GLY A 38 -15.00 1.74 -23.33
N ASP A 39 -14.25 1.53 -24.41
CA ASP A 39 -13.22 0.48 -24.44
C ASP A 39 -11.85 1.04 -24.00
N ASP A 40 -11.38 0.66 -22.80
CA ASP A 40 -10.07 1.06 -22.25
C ASP A 40 -8.90 0.64 -23.16
N VAL A 41 -9.00 -0.50 -23.87
CA VAL A 41 -7.91 -0.98 -24.75
C VAL A 41 -7.72 -0.06 -25.96
N PHE A 42 -8.80 0.54 -26.44
CA PHE A 42 -8.78 1.55 -27.51
C PHE A 42 -8.53 2.98 -26.98
N GLY A 43 -8.48 3.15 -25.66
CA GLY A 43 -8.34 4.47 -25.03
C GLY A 43 -9.64 5.30 -25.09
N GLU A 44 -10.78 4.65 -25.26
CA GLU A 44 -12.09 5.28 -25.47
C GLU A 44 -12.98 5.26 -24.22
N ASP A 45 -12.47 4.77 -23.06
CA ASP A 45 -13.22 4.81 -21.80
C ASP A 45 -12.99 6.16 -21.11
N PRO A 46 -14.02 7.05 -21.05
CA PRO A 46 -13.83 8.40 -20.53
C PRO A 46 -13.49 8.41 -19.03
N SER A 47 -14.10 7.51 -18.23
CA SER A 47 -13.85 7.45 -16.78
C SER A 47 -12.45 6.95 -16.47
N VAL A 48 -11.91 6.02 -17.25
CA VAL A 48 -10.52 5.58 -17.12
C VAL A 48 -9.56 6.70 -17.49
N ASN A 49 -9.80 7.37 -18.63
CA ASN A 49 -8.95 8.45 -19.11
C ASN A 49 -8.91 9.62 -18.11
N GLU A 50 -10.05 9.97 -17.53
CA GLU A 50 -10.14 11.00 -16.49
C GLU A 50 -9.39 10.61 -15.22
N LEU A 51 -9.56 9.36 -14.73
CA LEU A 51 -8.86 8.85 -13.56
C LEU A 51 -7.33 8.88 -13.75
N GLU A 52 -6.84 8.39 -14.89
CA GLU A 52 -5.41 8.38 -15.24
C GLU A 52 -4.85 9.83 -15.27
N SER A 53 -5.56 10.74 -15.92
CA SER A 53 -5.18 12.16 -16.02
C SER A 53 -5.19 12.87 -14.66
N ARG A 54 -6.25 12.65 -13.86
CA ARG A 54 -6.40 13.30 -12.55
C ARG A 54 -5.35 12.81 -11.56
N ALA A 55 -5.06 11.52 -11.53
CA ALA A 55 -4.01 10.96 -10.70
C ALA A 55 -2.61 11.47 -11.12
N ALA A 56 -2.30 11.50 -12.42
CA ALA A 56 -1.06 12.06 -12.92
C ALA A 56 -0.90 13.54 -12.52
N SER A 57 -1.92 14.35 -12.71
CA SER A 57 -1.93 15.78 -12.32
C SER A 57 -1.73 15.97 -10.82
N LEU A 58 -2.34 15.13 -9.98
CA LEU A 58 -2.22 15.19 -8.53
C LEU A 58 -0.75 15.02 -8.09
N PHE A 59 -0.02 14.13 -8.73
CA PHE A 59 1.41 13.89 -8.48
C PHE A 59 2.34 14.78 -9.31
N GLY A 60 1.81 15.60 -10.24
CA GLY A 60 2.63 16.40 -11.15
C GLY A 60 3.46 15.54 -12.12
N MET A 61 2.96 14.34 -12.44
CA MET A 61 3.53 13.41 -13.43
C MET A 61 2.79 13.55 -14.77
N GLU A 62 3.40 13.06 -15.85
CA GLU A 62 2.90 13.31 -17.20
C GLU A 62 1.72 12.41 -17.59
N ALA A 63 1.67 11.19 -17.07
CA ALA A 63 0.64 10.21 -17.45
C ALA A 63 0.41 9.16 -16.38
N GLY A 64 -0.76 8.49 -16.46
CA GLY A 64 -1.15 7.37 -15.62
C GLY A 64 -1.57 6.16 -16.43
N LEU A 65 -1.59 5.00 -15.78
CA LEU A 65 -2.08 3.73 -16.32
C LEU A 65 -2.90 3.01 -15.25
N TYR A 66 -4.19 2.88 -15.46
CA TYR A 66 -5.07 2.12 -14.59
C TYR A 66 -4.88 0.61 -14.78
N SER A 67 -4.77 -0.12 -13.69
CA SER A 67 -4.56 -1.57 -13.66
C SER A 67 -5.48 -2.23 -12.63
N PRO A 68 -5.85 -3.52 -12.79
CA PRO A 68 -6.77 -4.20 -11.88
C PRO A 68 -6.23 -4.39 -10.46
N SER A 69 -4.91 -4.40 -10.26
CA SER A 69 -4.30 -4.62 -8.93
C SER A 69 -2.98 -3.90 -8.75
N GLY A 70 -2.59 -3.67 -7.49
CA GLY A 70 -1.28 -3.13 -7.13
C GLY A 70 -0.13 -4.03 -7.58
N THR A 71 -0.27 -5.36 -7.41
CA THR A 71 0.70 -6.34 -7.91
C THR A 71 0.95 -6.17 -9.40
N MET A 72 -0.09 -6.05 -10.22
CA MET A 72 0.09 -5.85 -11.65
C MET A 72 0.79 -4.52 -11.95
N SER A 73 0.43 -3.43 -11.27
CA SER A 73 1.08 -2.12 -11.43
C SER A 73 2.57 -2.19 -11.11
N ASN A 74 2.96 -2.84 -10.01
CA ASN A 74 4.37 -3.02 -9.63
C ASN A 74 5.11 -3.90 -10.64
N GLN A 75 4.52 -5.02 -11.06
CA GLN A 75 5.16 -5.93 -12.03
C GLN A 75 5.33 -5.27 -13.40
N ILE A 76 4.36 -4.45 -13.83
CA ILE A 76 4.49 -3.61 -15.03
C ILE A 76 5.62 -2.60 -14.85
N ALA A 77 5.70 -1.95 -13.69
CA ALA A 77 6.72 -0.94 -13.41
C ALA A 77 8.12 -1.55 -13.47
N ILE A 78 8.34 -2.65 -12.76
CA ILE A 78 9.64 -3.33 -12.73
C ILE A 78 10.03 -3.77 -14.14
N LYS A 79 9.14 -4.46 -14.87
CA LYS A 79 9.41 -4.89 -16.24
C LYS A 79 9.68 -3.73 -17.20
N ALA A 80 9.04 -2.60 -17.00
CA ALA A 80 9.26 -1.42 -17.85
C ALA A 80 10.63 -0.77 -17.61
N HIS A 81 11.18 -0.90 -16.39
CA HIS A 81 12.48 -0.34 -16.00
C HIS A 81 13.65 -1.31 -16.17
N THR A 82 13.39 -2.60 -16.40
CA THR A 82 14.43 -3.63 -16.43
C THR A 82 14.45 -4.39 -17.75
N GLN A 83 15.55 -5.11 -17.97
CA GLN A 83 15.72 -6.14 -19.02
C GLN A 83 16.11 -7.46 -18.35
N PRO A 84 15.91 -8.62 -19.02
CA PRO A 84 16.41 -9.89 -18.52
C PRO A 84 17.92 -9.82 -18.24
N GLY A 85 18.33 -10.27 -17.04
CA GLY A 85 19.70 -10.18 -16.55
C GLY A 85 20.02 -8.96 -15.70
N ASP A 86 19.14 -7.96 -15.66
CA ASP A 86 19.28 -6.82 -14.76
C ASP A 86 19.03 -7.22 -13.29
N GLU A 87 19.37 -6.28 -12.40
CA GLU A 87 19.12 -6.42 -10.96
C GLU A 87 18.27 -5.27 -10.40
N VAL A 88 17.36 -5.63 -9.48
CA VAL A 88 16.50 -4.72 -8.73
C VAL A 88 16.94 -4.68 -7.27
N ILE A 89 17.23 -3.51 -6.74
CA ILE A 89 17.47 -3.30 -5.31
C ILE A 89 16.13 -3.05 -4.62
N CYS A 90 15.81 -3.79 -3.54
CA CYS A 90 14.68 -3.50 -2.66
C CYS A 90 14.94 -3.93 -1.21
N GLU A 91 14.10 -3.45 -0.30
CA GLU A 91 14.14 -3.89 1.09
C GLU A 91 13.63 -5.34 1.23
N PHE A 92 14.24 -6.12 2.15
CA PHE A 92 14.01 -7.56 2.34
C PHE A 92 12.54 -7.93 2.58
N THR A 93 11.78 -7.08 3.29
CA THR A 93 10.35 -7.33 3.60
C THR A 93 9.38 -6.68 2.62
N SER A 94 9.88 -6.02 1.56
CA SER A 94 9.06 -5.30 0.59
C SER A 94 8.05 -6.21 -0.11
N HIS A 95 6.88 -5.66 -0.42
CA HIS A 95 5.78 -6.39 -1.04
C HIS A 95 6.15 -6.97 -2.41
N VAL A 96 6.88 -6.20 -3.22
CA VAL A 96 7.30 -6.62 -4.58
C VAL A 96 8.16 -7.89 -4.57
N TYR A 97 8.87 -8.15 -3.48
CA TYR A 97 9.68 -9.35 -3.30
C TYR A 97 8.93 -10.47 -2.60
N GLN A 98 8.28 -10.17 -1.46
CA GLN A 98 7.73 -11.21 -0.56
C GLN A 98 6.33 -11.70 -0.97
N TYR A 99 5.53 -10.86 -1.64
CA TYR A 99 4.09 -11.12 -1.78
C TYR A 99 3.56 -11.03 -3.21
N GLU A 100 4.45 -11.01 -4.22
CA GLU A 100 4.05 -10.96 -5.63
C GLU A 100 4.45 -12.22 -6.41
N GLY A 101 4.52 -13.37 -5.71
CA GLY A 101 4.65 -14.69 -6.32
C GLY A 101 5.96 -14.91 -7.11
N GLY A 102 7.05 -14.24 -6.73
CA GLY A 102 8.31 -14.29 -7.49
C GLY A 102 8.26 -13.51 -8.80
N GLY A 103 7.33 -12.54 -8.88
CA GLY A 103 7.01 -11.82 -10.11
C GLY A 103 8.19 -11.08 -10.75
N ILE A 104 9.14 -10.57 -9.96
CA ILE A 104 10.35 -9.91 -10.49
C ILE A 104 11.13 -10.85 -11.43
N ALA A 105 11.42 -12.06 -10.96
CA ALA A 105 12.11 -13.06 -11.75
C ALA A 105 11.23 -13.58 -12.90
N PHE A 106 9.97 -13.93 -12.61
CA PHE A 106 9.06 -14.53 -13.58
C PHE A 106 8.71 -13.58 -14.75
N ASN A 107 8.35 -12.33 -14.42
CA ASN A 107 7.88 -11.38 -15.44
C ASN A 107 9.03 -10.63 -16.11
N SER A 108 10.08 -10.29 -15.35
CA SER A 108 11.13 -9.38 -15.82
C SER A 108 12.44 -10.09 -16.15
N GLY A 109 12.66 -11.32 -15.64
CA GLY A 109 13.93 -12.03 -15.76
C GLY A 109 15.06 -11.32 -15.00
N ALA A 110 14.73 -10.50 -14.02
CA ALA A 110 15.68 -9.74 -13.22
C ALA A 110 15.99 -10.45 -11.90
N SER A 111 17.24 -10.32 -11.47
CA SER A 111 17.68 -10.70 -10.12
C SER A 111 17.27 -9.64 -9.09
N VAL A 112 17.40 -9.96 -7.80
CA VAL A 112 17.05 -9.03 -6.72
C VAL A 112 18.19 -8.95 -5.72
N GLN A 113 18.68 -7.74 -5.49
CA GLN A 113 19.59 -7.39 -4.40
C GLN A 113 18.77 -6.94 -3.20
N LEU A 114 18.74 -7.76 -2.16
CA LEU A 114 17.98 -7.48 -0.95
C LEU A 114 18.81 -6.69 0.06
N ILE A 115 18.20 -5.67 0.62
CA ILE A 115 18.80 -4.88 1.70
C ILE A 115 18.00 -5.10 2.98
N GLN A 116 18.69 -5.44 4.07
CA GLN A 116 18.06 -5.47 5.40
C GLN A 116 17.91 -4.03 5.90
N GLY A 117 16.67 -3.54 5.81
CA GLY A 117 16.30 -2.20 6.23
C GLY A 117 15.91 -2.10 7.70
N ASN A 118 15.48 -0.91 8.10
CA ASN A 118 14.86 -0.67 9.40
C ASN A 118 13.39 -0.30 9.23
N LEU A 119 12.47 -1.06 9.83
CA LEU A 119 11.03 -0.88 9.67
C LEU A 119 10.59 -0.85 8.19
N GLY A 120 11.18 -1.72 7.36
CA GLY A 120 10.88 -1.80 5.92
C GLY A 120 11.48 -0.67 5.07
N LYS A 121 12.43 0.11 5.59
CA LYS A 121 13.03 1.26 4.92
C LYS A 121 14.54 1.08 4.78
N ILE A 122 15.08 1.44 3.61
CA ILE A 122 16.52 1.45 3.31
C ILE A 122 17.04 2.89 3.24
N THR A 123 18.34 3.04 3.36
CA THR A 123 19.03 4.33 3.32
C THR A 123 19.83 4.51 2.04
N ALA A 124 20.16 5.77 1.70
CA ALA A 124 21.02 6.09 0.57
C ALA A 124 22.40 5.39 0.66
N ALA A 125 23.00 5.35 1.85
CA ALA A 125 24.26 4.64 2.06
C ALA A 125 24.17 3.13 1.77
N GLN A 126 23.05 2.50 2.14
CA GLN A 126 22.80 1.09 1.83
C GLN A 126 22.60 0.88 0.33
N VAL A 127 21.93 1.80 -0.36
CA VAL A 127 21.78 1.73 -1.82
C VAL A 127 23.14 1.84 -2.50
N VAL A 128 24.00 2.81 -2.13
CA VAL A 128 25.38 2.92 -2.66
C VAL A 128 26.13 1.61 -2.52
N ALA A 129 26.06 0.98 -1.34
CA ALA A 129 26.78 -0.28 -1.08
C ALA A 129 26.20 -1.48 -1.86
N ALA A 130 24.96 -1.38 -2.33
CA ALA A 130 24.27 -2.45 -3.06
C ALA A 130 24.37 -2.33 -4.58
N VAL A 131 24.80 -1.17 -5.12
CA VAL A 131 25.01 -1.00 -6.57
C VAL A 131 26.20 -1.83 -7.03
N ASN A 132 26.00 -2.69 -8.01
CA ASN A 132 27.08 -3.45 -8.60
C ASN A 132 28.03 -2.56 -9.41
N PRO A 133 29.35 -2.82 -9.37
CA PRO A 133 30.29 -2.18 -10.29
C PRO A 133 30.04 -2.62 -11.75
N ASP A 134 30.56 -1.86 -12.69
CA ASP A 134 30.59 -2.26 -14.12
C ASP A 134 31.61 -3.40 -14.31
N ASP A 135 31.12 -4.62 -14.07
CA ASP A 135 31.89 -5.87 -14.10
C ASP A 135 31.04 -6.96 -14.75
N VAL A 136 31.60 -7.62 -15.79
CA VAL A 136 30.94 -8.68 -16.56
C VAL A 136 30.47 -9.87 -15.72
N HIS A 137 30.99 -10.05 -14.50
CA HIS A 137 30.57 -11.11 -13.57
C HIS A 137 29.35 -10.73 -12.74
N LYS A 138 28.89 -9.48 -12.81
CA LYS A 138 27.79 -8.94 -12.01
C LYS A 138 26.58 -8.60 -12.87
N PRO A 139 25.34 -8.80 -12.37
CA PRO A 139 24.18 -8.25 -13.06
C PRO A 139 24.23 -6.72 -13.05
N HIS A 140 23.71 -6.10 -14.10
CA HIS A 140 23.58 -4.65 -14.16
C HIS A 140 22.48 -4.18 -13.22
N THR A 141 22.82 -3.42 -12.19
CA THR A 141 21.83 -2.79 -11.32
C THR A 141 21.08 -1.71 -12.11
N SER A 142 19.75 -1.80 -12.23
CA SER A 142 18.97 -0.90 -13.08
C SER A 142 17.85 -0.16 -12.35
N LEU A 143 17.40 -0.70 -11.21
CA LEU A 143 16.22 -0.20 -10.49
C LEU A 143 16.40 -0.27 -8.98
N VAL A 144 16.00 0.79 -8.30
CA VAL A 144 15.72 0.79 -6.86
C VAL A 144 14.21 0.86 -6.66
N SER A 145 13.63 -0.07 -5.88
CA SER A 145 12.21 -0.08 -5.53
C SER A 145 12.04 0.18 -4.04
N LEU A 146 11.33 1.25 -3.70
CA LEU A 146 10.95 1.60 -2.33
C LEU A 146 9.47 1.27 -2.09
N GLU A 147 9.09 1.07 -0.83
CA GLU A 147 7.69 0.87 -0.42
C GLU A 147 7.30 1.92 0.63
N ASN A 148 6.26 2.71 0.38
CA ASN A 148 5.73 3.70 1.32
C ASN A 148 4.18 3.72 1.31
N THR A 149 3.53 3.48 2.46
CA THR A 149 4.09 3.12 3.77
C THR A 149 4.56 1.67 3.77
N ALA A 150 5.61 1.36 4.55
CA ALA A 150 6.12 0.00 4.64
C ALA A 150 5.16 -0.91 5.43
N ASN A 151 4.55 -1.89 4.75
CA ASN A 151 3.53 -2.77 5.31
C ASN A 151 4.07 -3.61 6.49
N ARG A 152 5.23 -4.24 6.32
CA ARG A 152 5.88 -5.06 7.36
C ARG A 152 6.57 -4.21 8.43
N GLY A 153 6.81 -2.94 8.14
CA GLY A 153 7.30 -1.94 9.08
C GLY A 153 6.22 -1.28 9.95
N GLY A 154 5.00 -1.84 10.00
CA GLY A 154 3.91 -1.26 10.81
C GLY A 154 3.28 -0.01 10.20
N GLY A 155 3.34 0.14 8.88
CA GLY A 155 2.84 1.33 8.21
C GLY A 155 3.76 2.54 8.39
N SER A 156 5.05 2.31 8.64
CA SER A 156 6.07 3.35 8.80
C SER A 156 6.23 4.15 7.52
N CYS A 157 6.51 5.45 7.66
CA CYS A 157 6.70 6.38 6.56
C CYS A 157 8.19 6.69 6.36
N TYR A 158 8.61 6.81 5.12
CA TYR A 158 9.92 7.39 4.83
C TYR A 158 9.97 8.86 5.24
N ASP A 159 11.16 9.33 5.64
CA ASP A 159 11.49 10.75 5.63
C ASP A 159 11.76 11.17 4.18
N ILE A 160 11.09 12.19 3.68
CA ILE A 160 11.26 12.68 2.31
C ILE A 160 12.70 13.06 2.01
N LYS A 161 13.45 13.57 3.00
CA LYS A 161 14.87 13.89 2.86
C LYS A 161 15.72 12.64 2.60
N GLU A 162 15.34 11.48 3.15
CA GLU A 162 16.04 10.23 2.84
C GLU A 162 15.71 9.78 1.41
N ILE A 163 14.46 9.93 0.97
CA ILE A 163 14.10 9.67 -0.43
C ILE A 163 14.88 10.58 -1.38
N GLU A 164 15.06 11.87 -1.05
CA GLU A 164 15.89 12.81 -1.83
C GLU A 164 17.34 12.33 -1.94
N ARG A 165 17.92 11.85 -0.84
CA ARG A 165 19.29 11.26 -0.84
C ARG A 165 19.37 10.00 -1.71
N ILE A 166 18.38 9.10 -1.60
CA ILE A 166 18.29 7.90 -2.46
C ILE A 166 18.16 8.32 -3.93
N ARG A 167 17.32 9.33 -4.25
CA ARG A 167 17.18 9.86 -5.61
C ARG A 167 18.51 10.37 -6.17
N ALA A 168 19.30 11.08 -5.36
CA ALA A 168 20.61 11.56 -5.78
C ALA A 168 21.53 10.39 -6.14
N VAL A 169 21.61 9.36 -5.28
CA VAL A 169 22.38 8.13 -5.56
C VAL A 169 21.92 7.46 -6.85
N CYS A 170 20.60 7.32 -7.04
CA CYS A 170 20.05 6.74 -8.28
C CYS A 170 20.45 7.56 -9.51
N SER A 171 20.45 8.90 -9.41
CA SER A 171 20.81 9.79 -10.52
C SER A 171 22.29 9.67 -10.89
N GLU A 172 23.17 9.63 -9.89
CA GLU A 172 24.62 9.48 -10.08
C GLU A 172 24.99 8.14 -10.73
N ASN A 173 24.26 7.07 -10.39
CA ASN A 173 24.48 5.71 -10.90
C ASN A 173 23.56 5.36 -12.09
N LYS A 174 22.79 6.29 -12.64
CA LYS A 174 21.84 6.09 -13.76
C LYS A 174 20.78 5.01 -13.48
N LEU A 175 20.39 4.83 -12.23
CA LEU A 175 19.36 3.90 -11.81
C LEU A 175 17.99 4.57 -11.89
N ASN A 176 16.98 3.79 -12.24
CA ASN A 176 15.58 4.19 -12.07
C ASN A 176 15.16 4.07 -10.61
N LEU A 177 14.20 4.89 -10.19
CA LEU A 177 13.62 4.85 -8.85
C LEU A 177 12.11 4.66 -8.95
N HIS A 178 11.60 3.51 -8.48
CA HIS A 178 10.19 3.16 -8.40
C HIS A 178 9.68 3.23 -6.97
N LEU A 179 8.44 3.68 -6.80
CA LEU A 179 7.73 3.64 -5.52
C LEU A 179 6.54 2.68 -5.60
N ASP A 180 6.59 1.60 -4.81
CA ASP A 180 5.38 0.91 -4.39
C ASP A 180 4.65 1.79 -3.36
N GLY A 181 3.69 2.52 -3.87
CA GLY A 181 2.86 3.46 -3.11
C GLY A 181 1.51 2.86 -2.72
N ALA A 182 1.47 1.55 -2.43
CA ALA A 182 0.22 0.86 -2.08
C ALA A 182 -0.59 1.55 -0.98
N ARG A 183 0.08 2.28 -0.06
CA ARG A 183 -0.53 3.13 0.97
C ARG A 183 0.09 4.54 1.00
N LEU A 184 0.53 5.04 -0.14
CA LEU A 184 1.20 6.34 -0.21
C LEU A 184 0.31 7.48 0.32
N PHE A 185 -0.98 7.46 0.05
CA PHE A 185 -1.90 8.47 0.58
C PHE A 185 -1.93 8.49 2.12
N ASN A 186 -1.75 7.34 2.78
CA ASN A 186 -1.58 7.32 4.24
C ASN A 186 -0.32 8.05 4.68
N ALA A 187 0.83 7.85 3.99
CA ALA A 187 2.07 8.57 4.28
C ALA A 187 1.89 10.08 4.08
N LEU A 188 1.32 10.49 2.94
CA LEU A 188 1.10 11.91 2.61
C LEU A 188 0.25 12.62 3.67
N VAL A 189 -0.85 11.98 4.10
CA VAL A 189 -1.71 12.53 5.16
C VAL A 189 -1.00 12.55 6.52
N ALA A 190 -0.29 11.48 6.89
CA ALA A 190 0.41 11.40 8.17
C ALA A 190 1.54 12.42 8.31
N LYS A 191 2.27 12.68 7.22
CA LYS A 191 3.42 13.61 7.18
C LYS A 191 3.04 15.00 6.71
N ASN A 192 1.79 15.23 6.27
CA ASN A 192 1.35 16.48 5.65
C ASN A 192 2.23 16.86 4.44
N GLU A 193 2.54 15.88 3.60
CA GLU A 193 3.41 16.03 2.43
C GLU A 193 2.61 16.12 1.14
N SER A 194 3.17 16.86 0.15
CA SER A 194 2.52 17.03 -1.14
C SER A 194 2.76 15.84 -2.08
N PRO A 195 1.72 15.30 -2.76
CA PRO A 195 1.92 14.30 -3.80
C PRO A 195 2.91 14.75 -4.89
N LYS A 196 2.92 16.04 -5.25
CA LYS A 196 3.84 16.59 -6.26
C LYS A 196 5.32 16.53 -5.84
N ALA A 197 5.61 16.54 -4.54
CA ALA A 197 6.98 16.37 -4.06
C ALA A 197 7.48 14.95 -4.41
N TYR A 198 6.64 13.94 -4.21
CA TYR A 198 6.94 12.56 -4.58
C TYR A 198 7.08 12.39 -6.10
N GLY A 199 6.16 12.96 -6.89
CA GLY A 199 6.23 12.87 -8.35
C GLY A 199 7.51 13.43 -8.96
N LYS A 200 8.20 14.36 -8.28
CA LYS A 200 9.52 14.89 -8.71
C LYS A 200 10.67 13.94 -8.41
N LEU A 201 10.53 13.06 -7.42
CA LEU A 201 11.60 12.21 -6.91
C LEU A 201 11.65 10.84 -7.59
N PHE A 202 10.53 10.35 -8.12
CA PHE A 202 10.41 9.01 -8.67
C PHE A 202 10.23 9.01 -10.19
N ASP A 203 10.82 8.00 -10.85
CA ASP A 203 10.60 7.76 -12.28
C ASP A 203 9.23 7.10 -12.50
N SER A 204 8.75 6.32 -11.53
CA SER A 204 7.40 5.75 -11.52
C SER A 204 6.87 5.55 -10.10
N ILE A 205 5.56 5.69 -9.95
CA ILE A 205 4.84 5.49 -8.67
C ILE A 205 3.62 4.62 -8.96
N SER A 206 3.43 3.54 -8.21
CA SER A 206 2.15 2.82 -8.16
C SER A 206 1.35 3.24 -6.94
N VAL A 207 0.04 3.48 -7.08
CA VAL A 207 -0.86 3.80 -5.96
C VAL A 207 -2.08 2.89 -6.00
N CYS A 208 -2.35 2.18 -4.91
CA CYS A 208 -3.54 1.36 -4.80
C CYS A 208 -4.77 2.20 -4.44
N LEU A 209 -5.89 1.89 -5.09
CA LEU A 209 -7.19 2.48 -4.80
C LEU A 209 -8.04 1.60 -3.87
N ASN A 210 -7.78 0.29 -3.87
CA ASN A 210 -8.58 -0.74 -3.21
C ASN A 210 -8.10 -1.12 -1.79
N LYS A 211 -7.56 -0.16 -1.06
CA LYS A 211 -7.17 -0.29 0.36
C LYS A 211 -7.87 0.80 1.18
N GLY A 212 -7.13 1.64 1.90
CA GLY A 212 -7.71 2.73 2.69
C GLY A 212 -8.64 3.68 1.92
N LEU A 213 -8.48 3.80 0.60
CA LEU A 213 -9.38 4.59 -0.25
C LEU A 213 -10.73 3.92 -0.53
N GLY A 214 -10.87 2.62 -0.29
CA GLY A 214 -12.15 1.90 -0.31
C GLY A 214 -12.69 1.52 -1.69
N CYS A 215 -11.92 1.66 -2.77
CA CYS A 215 -12.37 1.17 -4.09
C CYS A 215 -12.44 -0.36 -4.10
N PRO A 216 -13.36 -0.96 -4.88
CA PRO A 216 -13.50 -2.42 -4.93
C PRO A 216 -12.27 -3.10 -5.53
N MET A 217 -11.57 -2.43 -6.43
CA MET A 217 -10.35 -2.89 -7.08
C MET A 217 -9.58 -1.71 -7.70
N GLY A 218 -8.34 -1.97 -8.12
CA GLY A 218 -7.58 -1.08 -8.97
C GLY A 218 -6.38 -0.42 -8.32
N SER A 219 -5.45 -0.08 -9.19
CA SER A 219 -4.22 0.65 -8.90
C SER A 219 -3.86 1.51 -10.11
N ILE A 220 -3.13 2.58 -9.90
CA ILE A 220 -2.66 3.46 -10.97
C ILE A 220 -1.13 3.48 -10.94
N LEU A 221 -0.51 3.20 -12.08
CA LEU A 221 0.91 3.42 -12.30
C LEU A 221 1.10 4.80 -12.93
N LEU A 222 1.94 5.63 -12.34
CA LEU A 222 2.25 6.99 -12.77
C LEU A 222 3.68 7.08 -13.30
N GLY A 223 3.93 7.94 -14.27
CA GLY A 223 5.25 8.15 -14.83
C GLY A 223 5.27 9.14 -16.00
N LYS A 224 6.42 9.17 -16.70
CA LYS A 224 6.56 9.93 -17.95
C LYS A 224 5.70 9.32 -19.06
N LYS A 225 5.31 10.11 -20.04
CA LYS A 225 4.40 9.71 -21.11
C LYS A 225 4.90 8.51 -21.93
N ASP A 226 6.18 8.53 -22.29
CA ASP A 226 6.77 7.42 -23.06
C ASP A 226 6.90 6.13 -22.23
N TYR A 227 7.22 6.28 -20.94
CA TYR A 227 7.24 5.16 -19.99
C TYR A 227 5.84 4.53 -19.86
N ILE A 228 4.80 5.32 -19.66
CA ILE A 228 3.41 4.84 -19.55
C ILE A 228 2.95 4.20 -20.87
N LYS A 229 3.39 4.71 -22.04
CA LYS A 229 3.12 4.08 -23.32
C LYS A 229 3.74 2.66 -23.42
N LYS A 230 4.97 2.47 -22.93
CA LYS A 230 5.60 1.14 -22.79
C LYS A 230 4.84 0.27 -21.80
N ALA A 231 4.50 0.81 -20.62
CA ALA A 231 3.77 0.15 -19.56
C ALA A 231 2.38 -0.36 -20.02
N ARG A 232 1.66 0.40 -20.85
CA ARG A 232 0.36 0.01 -21.40
C ARG A 232 0.46 -1.25 -22.29
N ARG A 233 1.55 -1.41 -23.05
CA ARG A 233 1.80 -2.65 -23.80
C ARG A 233 2.07 -3.84 -22.88
N ILE A 234 2.85 -3.63 -21.83
CA ILE A 234 3.14 -4.66 -20.81
C ILE A 234 1.84 -5.05 -20.09
N ARG A 235 0.99 -4.08 -19.70
CA ARG A 235 -0.33 -4.35 -19.12
C ARG A 235 -1.17 -5.28 -20.00
N LYS A 236 -1.14 -5.06 -21.33
CA LYS A 236 -1.88 -5.93 -22.27
C LYS A 236 -1.37 -7.36 -22.24
N VAL A 237 -0.04 -7.56 -22.25
CA VAL A 237 0.60 -8.88 -22.15
C VAL A 237 0.24 -9.59 -20.85
N PHE A 238 0.17 -8.86 -19.73
CA PHE A 238 -0.20 -9.39 -18.42
C PHE A 238 -1.72 -9.63 -18.24
N GLY A 239 -2.52 -9.42 -19.30
CA GLY A 239 -3.97 -9.64 -19.23
C GLY A 239 -4.77 -8.51 -18.56
N GLY A 240 -4.14 -7.38 -18.24
CA GLY A 240 -4.75 -6.24 -17.58
C GLY A 240 -5.45 -5.24 -18.51
N GLY A 241 -5.56 -5.53 -19.80
CA GLY A 241 -6.36 -4.74 -20.74
C GLY A 241 -7.84 -5.07 -20.58
N MET A 242 -8.51 -4.36 -19.69
CA MET A 242 -9.94 -4.47 -19.46
C MET A 242 -10.72 -3.69 -20.52
N ARG A 243 -12.02 -3.96 -20.66
CA ARG A 243 -12.88 -3.26 -21.63
C ARG A 243 -13.55 -2.07 -20.96
N GLN A 244 -14.74 -2.20 -20.45
CA GLN A 244 -15.49 -1.14 -19.76
C GLN A 244 -15.03 -0.98 -18.31
N ALA A 245 -13.74 -0.67 -18.14
CA ALA A 245 -13.12 -0.48 -16.82
C ALA A 245 -13.57 0.80 -16.13
N GLY A 246 -14.23 1.69 -16.85
CA GLY A 246 -14.74 2.96 -16.33
C GLY A 246 -15.71 2.80 -15.17
N TYR A 247 -16.45 1.68 -15.10
CA TYR A 247 -17.27 1.39 -13.91
C TYR A 247 -16.43 1.38 -12.63
N MET A 248 -15.25 0.75 -12.67
CA MET A 248 -14.33 0.71 -11.54
C MET A 248 -13.56 2.02 -11.38
N ALA A 249 -13.15 2.64 -12.50
CA ALA A 249 -12.44 3.91 -12.50
C ALA A 249 -13.23 5.05 -11.87
N ALA A 250 -14.55 5.08 -12.05
CA ALA A 250 -15.43 6.07 -11.41
C ALA A 250 -15.37 6.01 -9.89
N THR A 251 -15.22 4.83 -9.29
CA THR A 251 -14.99 4.70 -7.84
C THR A 251 -13.65 5.30 -7.43
N GLY A 252 -12.62 5.18 -8.27
CA GLY A 252 -11.32 5.80 -8.07
C GLY A 252 -11.37 7.32 -8.10
N LEU A 253 -12.10 7.91 -9.05
CA LEU A 253 -12.34 9.36 -9.12
C LEU A 253 -13.00 9.86 -7.83
N TYR A 254 -14.07 9.18 -7.39
CA TYR A 254 -14.75 9.50 -6.14
C TYR A 254 -13.80 9.42 -4.94
N ALA A 255 -13.00 8.36 -4.86
CA ALA A 255 -12.07 8.15 -3.76
C ALA A 255 -10.98 9.23 -3.69
N LEU A 256 -10.41 9.64 -4.82
CA LEU A 256 -9.42 10.72 -4.87
C LEU A 256 -9.99 12.06 -4.42
N GLU A 257 -11.30 12.29 -4.56
CA GLU A 257 -11.96 13.51 -4.16
C GLU A 257 -12.40 13.52 -2.69
N HIS A 258 -12.84 12.36 -2.17
CA HIS A 258 -13.56 12.31 -0.89
C HIS A 258 -12.87 11.46 0.19
N HIS A 259 -11.94 10.56 -0.17
CA HIS A 259 -11.43 9.58 0.80
C HIS A 259 -9.97 9.80 1.24
N ILE A 260 -9.25 10.77 0.67
CA ILE A 260 -7.84 11.01 1.06
C ILE A 260 -7.78 11.59 2.46
N ASP A 261 -8.45 12.71 2.72
CA ASP A 261 -8.35 13.42 3.99
C ASP A 261 -8.87 12.60 5.18
N ARG A 262 -9.88 11.74 4.94
CA ARG A 262 -10.43 10.87 5.98
C ARG A 262 -9.46 9.79 6.47
N LEU A 263 -8.37 9.49 5.76
CA LEU A 263 -7.35 8.54 6.21
C LEU A 263 -6.77 8.92 7.58
N LYS A 264 -6.82 10.20 7.94
CA LYS A 264 -6.47 10.67 9.28
C LYS A 264 -7.29 10.01 10.39
N GLU A 265 -8.57 9.72 10.13
CA GLU A 265 -9.43 9.02 11.10
C GLU A 265 -8.90 7.61 11.38
N ASP A 266 -8.45 6.88 10.33
CA ASP A 266 -7.87 5.55 10.47
C ASP A 266 -6.58 5.59 11.31
N HIS A 267 -5.74 6.63 11.11
CA HIS A 267 -4.53 6.83 11.91
C HIS A 267 -4.85 7.10 13.39
N ASP A 268 -5.84 7.93 13.66
CA ASP A 268 -6.29 8.23 15.03
C ASP A 268 -6.91 7.00 15.70
N HIS A 269 -7.65 6.19 14.95
CA HIS A 269 -8.18 4.91 15.40
C HIS A 269 -7.07 3.91 15.75
N ALA A 270 -6.03 3.80 14.91
CA ALA A 270 -4.87 2.95 15.13
C ALA A 270 -4.14 3.33 16.44
N LYS A 271 -3.88 4.62 16.64
CA LYS A 271 -3.26 5.15 17.86
C LYS A 271 -4.07 4.84 19.12
N LYS A 272 -5.41 4.95 19.06
CA LYS A 272 -6.28 4.62 20.20
C LYS A 272 -6.21 3.15 20.58
N ILE A 273 -6.19 2.24 19.60
CA ILE A 273 -6.04 0.80 19.85
C ILE A 273 -4.65 0.49 20.42
N ALA A 274 -3.58 1.06 19.85
CA ALA A 274 -2.23 0.91 20.37
C ALA A 274 -2.10 1.41 21.82
N GLY A 275 -2.74 2.55 22.14
CA GLY A 275 -2.79 3.09 23.50
C GLY A 275 -3.49 2.16 24.52
N GLU A 276 -4.44 1.33 24.10
CA GLU A 276 -5.05 0.32 24.98
C GLU A 276 -4.17 -0.93 25.10
N LEU A 277 -3.54 -1.35 24.00
CA LEU A 277 -2.63 -2.51 23.97
C LEU A 277 -1.43 -2.30 24.90
N CYS A 278 -0.82 -1.12 24.91
CA CYS A 278 0.36 -0.84 25.73
C CYS A 278 0.11 -0.93 27.25
N GLN A 279 -1.16 -0.98 27.67
CA GLN A 279 -1.53 -1.16 29.11
C GLN A 279 -1.50 -2.63 29.54
N LYS A 280 -1.31 -3.57 28.59
CA LYS A 280 -1.38 -5.01 28.87
C LYS A 280 0.00 -5.62 29.09
N LYS A 281 0.18 -6.38 30.17
CA LYS A 281 1.47 -7.01 30.53
C LYS A 281 1.91 -8.04 29.49
N PHE A 282 0.96 -8.75 28.86
CA PHE A 282 1.22 -9.75 27.82
C PHE A 282 1.49 -9.13 26.43
N ILE A 283 1.47 -7.81 26.29
CA ILE A 283 1.91 -7.11 25.08
C ILE A 283 3.38 -6.72 25.25
N GLY A 284 4.18 -7.07 24.26
CA GLY A 284 5.59 -6.71 24.16
C GLY A 284 5.78 -5.40 23.41
N GLU A 285 6.73 -5.39 22.49
CA GLU A 285 6.99 -4.23 21.64
C GLU A 285 5.78 -3.94 20.72
N ILE A 286 5.41 -2.68 20.63
CA ILE A 286 4.47 -2.15 19.63
C ILE A 286 5.30 -1.31 18.67
N LEU A 287 5.31 -1.67 17.37
CA LEU A 287 5.99 -0.85 16.37
C LEU A 287 5.41 0.56 16.32
N PRO A 288 6.19 1.58 15.96
CA PRO A 288 5.69 2.95 15.85
C PRO A 288 4.43 3.04 14.97
N VAL A 289 3.32 3.53 15.54
CA VAL A 289 2.04 3.66 14.83
C VAL A 289 1.98 5.03 14.16
N GLU A 290 2.52 5.11 12.95
CA GLU A 290 2.53 6.34 12.15
C GLU A 290 1.25 6.51 11.33
N THR A 291 0.65 5.39 10.89
CA THR A 291 -0.52 5.38 10.01
C THR A 291 -1.61 4.41 10.51
N ASN A 292 -2.26 3.69 9.62
CA ASN A 292 -3.42 2.84 9.90
C ASN A 292 -3.08 1.40 10.32
N ILE A 293 -1.80 1.05 10.47
CA ILE A 293 -1.35 -0.31 10.82
C ILE A 293 -0.81 -0.33 12.25
N VAL A 294 -1.24 -1.33 13.03
CA VAL A 294 -0.73 -1.62 14.38
C VAL A 294 -0.13 -3.01 14.37
N ILE A 295 1.19 -3.12 14.53
CA ILE A 295 1.91 -4.39 14.70
C ILE A 295 2.49 -4.42 16.11
N PHE A 296 2.26 -5.50 16.83
CA PHE A 296 2.69 -5.65 18.22
C PHE A 296 3.04 -7.08 18.55
N GLU A 297 3.93 -7.24 19.51
CA GLU A 297 4.30 -8.52 20.11
C GLU A 297 3.27 -8.97 21.14
N VAL A 298 2.99 -10.28 21.15
CA VAL A 298 2.23 -10.94 22.22
C VAL A 298 3.18 -11.93 22.89
N LYS A 299 3.32 -11.87 24.21
CA LYS A 299 4.32 -12.61 24.97
C LYS A 299 3.77 -13.14 26.32
N ASP A 300 4.63 -13.81 27.05
CA ASP A 300 4.41 -14.32 28.40
C ASP A 300 3.20 -15.26 28.50
N SER A 301 2.08 -14.80 29.06
CA SER A 301 0.90 -15.61 29.33
C SER A 301 0.04 -15.94 28.11
N LYS A 302 0.31 -15.30 26.95
CA LYS A 302 -0.48 -15.49 25.70
C LYS A 302 0.41 -15.68 24.50
N THR A 303 -0.11 -16.44 23.53
CA THR A 303 0.45 -16.48 22.17
C THR A 303 -0.37 -15.59 21.22
N PRO A 304 0.20 -15.14 20.07
CA PRO A 304 -0.56 -14.43 19.06
C PRO A 304 -1.84 -15.16 18.62
N ALA A 305 -1.77 -16.48 18.47
CA ALA A 305 -2.92 -17.29 18.10
C ALA A 305 -4.04 -17.27 19.15
N GLN A 306 -3.68 -17.35 20.44
CA GLN A 306 -4.64 -17.24 21.56
C GLN A 306 -5.27 -15.85 21.59
N PHE A 307 -4.47 -14.79 21.47
CA PHE A 307 -4.95 -13.41 21.43
C PHE A 307 -5.94 -13.18 20.28
N VAL A 308 -5.60 -13.61 19.06
CA VAL A 308 -6.49 -13.48 17.89
C VAL A 308 -7.77 -14.31 18.07
N ASN A 309 -7.66 -15.51 18.68
CA ASN A 309 -8.83 -16.34 18.96
C ASN A 309 -9.76 -15.72 20.03
N ASP A 310 -9.20 -15.06 21.04
CA ASP A 310 -9.99 -14.37 22.06
C ASP A 310 -10.74 -13.17 21.45
N LEU A 311 -10.11 -12.40 20.57
CA LEU A 311 -10.78 -11.36 19.78
C LEU A 311 -11.89 -11.93 18.90
N LYS A 312 -11.63 -13.08 18.24
CA LYS A 312 -12.61 -13.75 17.35
C LYS A 312 -13.88 -14.17 18.10
N LYS A 313 -13.79 -14.61 19.35
CA LYS A 313 -14.96 -14.90 20.22
C LYS A 313 -15.84 -13.68 20.41
N GLU A 314 -15.25 -12.48 20.33
CA GLU A 314 -15.93 -11.18 20.42
C GLU A 314 -16.31 -10.59 19.04
N ASN A 315 -16.26 -11.39 17.95
CA ASN A 315 -16.48 -10.97 16.57
C ASN A 315 -15.49 -9.90 16.06
N ILE A 316 -14.27 -9.88 16.59
CA ILE A 316 -13.19 -9.01 16.13
C ILE A 316 -12.13 -9.88 15.46
N LEU A 317 -11.80 -9.56 14.20
CA LEU A 317 -10.81 -10.30 13.41
C LEU A 317 -9.49 -9.52 13.33
N ALA A 318 -8.38 -10.21 13.58
CA ALA A 318 -7.02 -9.71 13.40
C ALA A 318 -6.14 -10.80 12.76
N LEU A 319 -4.92 -10.48 12.36
CA LEU A 319 -3.99 -11.43 11.75
C LEU A 319 -2.79 -11.71 12.65
N THR A 320 -2.47 -12.99 12.82
CA THR A 320 -1.15 -13.43 13.30
C THR A 320 -0.13 -13.21 12.16
N MET A 321 0.95 -12.47 12.44
CA MET A 321 1.99 -12.12 11.47
C MET A 321 3.20 -13.04 11.54
N SER A 322 3.54 -13.50 12.75
CA SER A 322 4.65 -14.37 13.07
C SER A 322 4.33 -15.16 14.35
N PRO A 323 5.18 -16.06 14.79
CA PRO A 323 5.02 -16.74 16.09
C PRO A 323 4.90 -15.81 17.29
N THR A 324 5.35 -14.56 17.17
CA THR A 324 5.33 -13.57 18.26
C THR A 324 4.48 -12.35 17.99
N GLN A 325 4.02 -12.11 16.75
CA GLN A 325 3.41 -10.83 16.37
C GLN A 325 1.97 -10.96 15.84
N VAL A 326 1.18 -9.95 16.16
CA VAL A 326 -0.17 -9.71 15.62
C VAL A 326 -0.20 -8.38 14.87
N ARG A 327 -1.03 -8.33 13.82
CA ARG A 327 -1.32 -7.10 13.06
C ARG A 327 -2.80 -6.79 13.09
N MET A 328 -3.11 -5.52 13.29
CA MET A 328 -4.42 -4.90 13.07
C MET A 328 -4.29 -3.77 12.07
N VAL A 329 -5.26 -3.62 11.18
CA VAL A 329 -5.29 -2.55 10.17
C VAL A 329 -6.63 -1.84 10.24
N LEU A 330 -6.60 -0.52 10.39
CA LEU A 330 -7.78 0.34 10.42
C LEU A 330 -8.12 0.80 9.00
N HIS A 331 -9.41 0.93 8.71
CA HIS A 331 -9.87 1.31 7.39
C HIS A 331 -11.31 1.86 7.44
N LEU A 332 -11.80 2.35 6.32
CA LEU A 332 -13.08 3.04 6.14
C LEU A 332 -14.29 2.36 6.82
N ASP A 333 -14.35 1.02 6.83
CA ASP A 333 -15.51 0.30 7.41
C ASP A 333 -15.44 0.23 8.95
N VAL A 334 -14.33 0.65 9.57
CA VAL A 334 -14.13 0.57 11.02
C VAL A 334 -14.53 1.89 11.67
N THR A 335 -15.76 1.95 12.20
CA THR A 335 -16.29 3.16 12.82
C THR A 335 -15.68 3.45 14.19
N LYS A 336 -15.88 4.66 14.67
CA LYS A 336 -15.48 5.08 16.03
C LYS A 336 -16.07 4.18 17.11
N GLU A 337 -17.32 3.78 16.97
CA GLU A 337 -18.03 2.90 17.93
C GLU A 337 -17.40 1.49 17.93
N MET A 338 -17.01 0.99 16.75
CA MET A 338 -16.27 -0.28 16.62
C MET A 338 -14.91 -0.22 17.31
N VAL A 339 -14.17 0.88 17.14
CA VAL A 339 -12.89 1.10 17.83
C VAL A 339 -13.07 1.11 19.35
N GLU A 340 -14.07 1.80 19.88
CA GLU A 340 -14.36 1.80 21.31
C GLU A 340 -14.74 0.40 21.83
N ARG A 341 -15.41 -0.41 21.01
CA ARG A 341 -15.67 -1.81 21.34
C ARG A 341 -14.38 -2.63 21.39
N VAL A 342 -13.51 -2.50 20.37
CA VAL A 342 -12.20 -3.19 20.35
C VAL A 342 -11.40 -2.84 21.59
N ARG A 343 -11.30 -1.57 21.96
CA ARG A 343 -10.62 -1.10 23.16
C ARG A 343 -11.20 -1.71 24.44
N LYS A 344 -12.53 -1.76 24.57
CA LYS A 344 -13.19 -2.39 25.74
C LYS A 344 -12.88 -3.88 25.83
N VAL A 345 -12.87 -4.58 24.72
CA VAL A 345 -12.51 -6.02 24.68
C VAL A 345 -11.05 -6.20 25.10
N ILE A 346 -10.12 -5.44 24.53
CA ILE A 346 -8.69 -5.50 24.90
C ILE A 346 -8.52 -5.17 26.39
N LYS A 347 -9.22 -4.15 26.88
CA LYS A 347 -9.16 -3.75 28.29
C LYS A 347 -9.62 -4.87 29.24
N ALA A 348 -10.59 -5.67 28.83
CA ALA A 348 -11.12 -6.79 29.64
C ALA A 348 -10.27 -8.08 29.55
N MET A 349 -9.27 -8.15 28.67
CA MET A 349 -8.34 -9.29 28.60
C MET A 349 -7.34 -9.23 29.76
N ASP A 350 -7.09 -10.39 30.38
CA ASP A 350 -6.08 -10.61 31.42
C ASP A 350 -4.81 -11.21 30.84
#